data_8666097023dfe7ee5fc2704fbb77ca95
#
_entry.id   8666097023dfe7ee5fc2704fbb77ca95
#
_cell.length_a   1.000
_cell.length_b   1.000
_cell.length_c   1.000
_cell.angle_alpha   90.00
_cell.angle_beta   90.00
_cell.angle_gamma   90.00
#
_symmetry.space_group_name_H-M   'P 1'
#
loop_
_entity.id
_entity.type
_entity.pdbx_description
1 polymer ?
#
loop_
_entity_poly.entity_id
_entity_poly.type
_entity_poly.pdbx_seq_one_letter_code
_entity_poly.pdbx_strand_id
1 'polypeptide(L)'
;VGSTITTTGFVVVDYGKWPLLSQMIILVLTFVGASSGSTGGGIKISRIVMYCKSARKELRKALHPHSVETIEFENQPIDSNVISSIQGYLVIYLMIFVVSLLILSCYKIDFTSAFSAVATCLNNVGPGLNVVGPVGNFSSLSDVSKLVLSFDMLAGRLEIFPMLLLFAPSQWRK
;
A
#
# COMPACT_ATOMS: atom_id res chain seq x y z
N VAL A 1 3.55 2.17 16.66
CA VAL A 1 2.69 1.07 16.18
C VAL A 1 1.28 1.57 15.93
N GLY A 2 0.52 2.04 16.94
CA GLY A 2 -0.85 2.49 16.76
C GLY A 2 -1.00 3.57 15.69
N SER A 3 -0.18 4.61 15.74
CA SER A 3 -0.17 5.71 14.78
C SER A 3 0.16 5.29 13.33
N THR A 4 0.95 4.22 13.17
CA THR A 4 1.31 3.67 11.85
C THR A 4 0.14 2.88 11.25
N ILE A 5 -0.48 2.00 12.04
CA ILE A 5 -1.61 1.16 11.57
C ILE A 5 -2.85 2.03 11.25
N THR A 6 -3.09 3.06 12.07
CA THR A 6 -4.22 3.99 11.84
C THR A 6 -3.94 5.04 10.77
N THR A 7 -2.74 5.01 10.16
CA THR A 7 -2.27 6.00 9.19
C THR A 7 -2.38 7.46 9.70
N THR A 8 -2.21 7.66 11.02
CA THR A 8 -2.29 8.99 11.65
C THR A 8 -0.98 9.77 11.52
N GLY A 9 0.18 9.08 11.52
CA GLY A 9 1.49 9.68 11.28
C GLY A 9 2.11 10.45 12.45
N PHE A 10 1.44 10.56 13.60
CA PHE A 10 2.05 11.19 14.77
C PHE A 10 3.15 10.34 15.37
N VAL A 11 4.31 10.95 15.60
CA VAL A 11 5.49 10.29 16.16
C VAL A 11 5.98 11.06 17.37
N VAL A 12 6.16 10.36 18.49
CA VAL A 12 6.67 10.94 19.75
C VAL A 12 8.17 10.69 19.90
N VAL A 13 8.70 9.65 19.29
CA VAL A 13 10.10 9.22 19.42
C VAL A 13 10.69 8.94 18.04
N ASP A 14 11.95 9.31 17.85
CA ASP A 14 12.70 9.00 16.64
C ASP A 14 13.02 7.50 16.55
N TYR A 15 12.19 6.77 15.81
CA TYR A 15 12.38 5.34 15.59
C TYR A 15 13.50 5.03 14.56
N GLY A 16 14.04 6.04 13.89
CA GLY A 16 15.25 5.87 13.06
C GLY A 16 16.47 5.40 13.86
N LYS A 17 16.48 5.64 15.18
CA LYS A 17 17.54 5.19 16.10
C LYS A 17 17.28 3.80 16.73
N TRP A 18 16.15 3.18 16.41
CA TRP A 18 15.80 1.89 16.97
C TRP A 18 16.55 0.73 16.28
N PRO A 19 16.61 -0.45 16.90
CA PRO A 19 17.16 -1.64 16.26
C PRO A 19 16.49 -1.93 14.92
N LEU A 20 17.23 -2.47 13.96
CA LEU A 20 16.76 -2.75 12.61
C LEU A 20 15.44 -3.55 12.59
N LEU A 21 15.32 -4.54 13.45
CA LEU A 21 14.08 -5.35 13.55
C LEU A 21 12.86 -4.48 13.86
N SER A 22 12.97 -3.52 14.76
CA SER A 22 11.87 -2.62 15.13
C SER A 22 11.50 -1.67 13.98
N GLN A 23 12.51 -1.18 13.24
CA GLN A 23 12.28 -0.37 12.04
C GLN A 23 11.57 -1.17 10.95
N MET A 24 11.97 -2.43 10.73
CA MET A 24 11.33 -3.34 9.77
C MET A 24 9.88 -3.64 10.15
N ILE A 25 9.59 -3.87 11.44
CA ILE A 25 8.21 -4.06 11.91
C ILE A 25 7.35 -2.83 11.61
N ILE A 26 7.84 -1.62 11.89
CA ILE A 26 7.12 -0.38 11.58
C ILE A 26 6.87 -0.27 10.08
N LEU A 27 7.87 -0.58 9.26
CA LEU A 27 7.77 -0.52 7.81
C LEU A 27 6.75 -1.54 7.28
N VAL A 28 6.72 -2.76 7.79
CA VAL A 28 5.69 -3.75 7.43
C VAL A 28 4.30 -3.27 7.84
N LEU A 29 4.17 -2.70 9.05
CA LEU A 29 2.92 -2.14 9.54
C LEU A 29 2.43 -0.94 8.71
N THR A 30 3.32 -0.24 8.02
CA THR A 30 2.95 0.83 7.08
C THR A 30 2.12 0.29 5.91
N PHE A 31 2.40 -0.92 5.43
CA PHE A 31 1.62 -1.56 4.36
C PHE A 31 0.29 -2.14 4.84
N VAL A 32 0.22 -2.53 6.11
CA VAL A 32 -0.98 -3.10 6.73
C VAL A 32 -1.88 -1.96 7.18
N GLY A 33 -2.79 -1.55 6.32
CA GLY A 33 -3.73 -0.47 6.60
C GLY A 33 -4.82 -0.87 7.60
N ALA A 34 -5.68 0.10 7.91
CA ALA A 34 -6.78 -0.06 8.85
C ALA A 34 -7.88 -1.04 8.35
N SER A 35 -8.92 -1.23 9.17
CA SER A 35 -10.05 -2.12 8.86
C SER A 35 -10.83 -1.68 7.62
N SER A 36 -11.61 -2.60 7.07
CA SER A 36 -12.58 -2.33 6.01
C SER A 36 -13.55 -1.23 6.46
N GLY A 37 -13.82 -0.26 5.60
CA GLY A 37 -14.68 0.89 5.93
C GLY A 37 -13.95 2.06 6.61
N SER A 38 -12.69 1.90 7.04
CA SER A 38 -11.87 3.01 7.50
C SER A 38 -11.43 3.92 6.34
N THR A 39 -11.33 5.22 6.61
CA THR A 39 -10.76 6.21 5.67
C THR A 39 -9.23 6.18 5.62
N GLY A 40 -8.57 5.29 6.38
CA GLY A 40 -7.11 5.11 6.37
C GLY A 40 -6.59 4.63 5.01
N GLY A 41 -5.38 5.04 4.66
CA GLY A 41 -4.65 4.55 3.47
C GLY A 41 -4.15 3.10 3.63
N GLY A 42 -3.36 2.66 2.67
CA GLY A 42 -2.73 1.33 2.68
C GLY A 42 -3.63 0.18 2.23
N ILE A 43 -3.06 -1.02 2.26
CA ILE A 43 -3.79 -2.25 1.93
C ILE A 43 -4.64 -2.64 3.12
N LYS A 44 -5.96 -2.53 3.00
CA LYS A 44 -6.89 -2.85 4.09
C LYS A 44 -6.74 -4.32 4.53
N ILE A 45 -6.85 -4.55 5.85
CA ILE A 45 -6.71 -5.90 6.44
C ILE A 45 -7.64 -6.91 5.77
N SER A 46 -8.88 -6.52 5.44
CA SER A 46 -9.82 -7.40 4.73
C SER A 46 -9.26 -7.92 3.41
N ARG A 47 -8.60 -7.06 2.62
CA ARG A 47 -7.94 -7.47 1.37
C ARG A 47 -6.81 -8.45 1.63
N ILE A 48 -5.98 -8.22 2.65
CA ILE A 48 -4.89 -9.13 3.02
C ILE A 48 -5.43 -10.52 3.39
N VAL A 49 -6.49 -10.58 4.19
CA VAL A 49 -7.15 -11.85 4.55
C VAL A 49 -7.69 -12.56 3.32
N MET A 50 -8.31 -11.81 2.39
CA MET A 50 -8.82 -12.39 1.14
C MET A 50 -7.69 -12.90 0.24
N TYR A 51 -6.53 -12.19 0.17
CA TYR A 51 -5.34 -12.69 -0.54
C TYR A 51 -4.84 -14.00 0.04
N CYS A 52 -4.72 -14.09 1.38
CA CYS A 52 -4.28 -15.32 2.04
C CYS A 52 -5.25 -16.48 1.79
N LYS A 53 -6.56 -16.23 1.82
CA LYS A 53 -7.58 -17.24 1.52
C LYS A 53 -7.54 -17.67 0.06
N SER A 54 -7.39 -16.72 -0.87
CA SER A 54 -7.25 -17.01 -2.31
C SER A 54 -6.00 -17.84 -2.59
N ALA A 55 -4.85 -17.46 -2.03
CA ALA A 55 -3.62 -18.21 -2.18
C ALA A 55 -3.74 -19.66 -1.63
N ARG A 56 -4.38 -19.82 -0.45
CA ARG A 56 -4.65 -21.15 0.12
C ARG A 56 -5.54 -21.99 -0.77
N LYS A 57 -6.58 -21.39 -1.35
CA LYS A 57 -7.46 -22.07 -2.31
C LYS A 57 -6.70 -22.57 -3.53
N GLU A 58 -5.86 -21.72 -4.14
CA GLU A 58 -5.05 -22.10 -5.30
C GLU A 58 -4.05 -23.23 -4.96
N LEU A 59 -3.41 -23.17 -3.79
CA LEU A 59 -2.54 -24.25 -3.30
C LEU A 59 -3.31 -25.59 -3.13
N ARG A 60 -4.52 -25.54 -2.55
CA ARG A 60 -5.35 -26.75 -2.38
C ARG A 60 -5.83 -27.29 -3.72
N LYS A 61 -6.22 -26.42 -4.65
CA LYS A 61 -6.60 -26.82 -5.99
C LYS A 61 -5.45 -27.48 -6.75
N ALA A 62 -4.21 -27.03 -6.54
CA ALA A 62 -3.03 -27.67 -7.12
C ALA A 62 -2.80 -29.09 -6.55
N LEU A 63 -3.14 -29.33 -5.27
CA LEU A 63 -3.02 -30.63 -4.61
C LEU A 63 -4.24 -31.55 -4.92
N HIS A 64 -5.42 -30.99 -5.04
CA HIS A 64 -6.68 -31.70 -5.27
C HIS A 64 -7.49 -31.02 -6.39
N PRO A 65 -7.21 -31.33 -7.68
CA PRO A 65 -7.77 -30.63 -8.84
C PRO A 65 -9.30 -30.69 -8.94
N HIS A 66 -9.94 -31.70 -8.35
CA HIS A 66 -11.39 -31.90 -8.39
C HIS A 66 -12.14 -31.28 -7.20
N SER A 67 -11.45 -30.61 -6.27
CA SER A 67 -12.12 -29.95 -5.14
C SER A 67 -12.73 -28.62 -5.58
N VAL A 68 -14.02 -28.47 -5.37
CA VAL A 68 -14.74 -27.19 -5.57
C VAL A 68 -14.80 -26.48 -4.21
N GLU A 69 -13.88 -25.55 -3.97
CA GLU A 69 -13.89 -24.71 -2.75
C GLU A 69 -14.42 -23.31 -3.07
N THR A 70 -15.42 -22.86 -2.32
CA THR A 70 -15.87 -21.46 -2.29
C THR A 70 -15.07 -20.71 -1.23
N ILE A 71 -14.66 -19.48 -1.55
CA ILE A 71 -14.03 -18.60 -0.56
C ILE A 71 -15.15 -17.94 0.24
N GLU A 72 -15.19 -18.18 1.54
CA GLU A 72 -16.14 -17.55 2.45
C GLU A 72 -15.44 -16.43 3.23
N PHE A 73 -16.10 -15.28 3.36
CA PHE A 73 -15.73 -14.19 4.23
C PHE A 73 -16.94 -13.81 5.09
N GLU A 74 -16.76 -13.80 6.42
CA GLU A 74 -17.85 -13.57 7.38
C GLU A 74 -19.06 -14.51 7.18
N ASN A 75 -18.80 -15.80 6.93
CA ASN A 75 -19.83 -16.84 6.65
C ASN A 75 -20.67 -16.60 5.39
N GLN A 76 -20.20 -15.76 4.47
CA GLN A 76 -20.85 -15.57 3.18
C GLN A 76 -19.90 -15.97 2.04
N PRO A 77 -20.37 -16.69 1.02
CA PRO A 77 -19.58 -17.01 -0.15
C PRO A 77 -19.30 -15.73 -0.95
N ILE A 78 -18.04 -15.52 -1.29
CA ILE A 78 -17.61 -14.38 -2.10
C ILE A 78 -17.65 -14.74 -3.58
N ASP A 79 -18.24 -13.85 -4.38
CA ASP A 79 -18.26 -13.97 -5.83
C ASP A 79 -16.82 -13.90 -6.41
N SER A 80 -16.57 -14.71 -7.44
CA SER A 80 -15.28 -14.75 -8.15
C SER A 80 -14.87 -13.39 -8.72
N ASN A 81 -15.83 -12.57 -9.13
CA ASN A 81 -15.59 -11.22 -9.65
C ASN A 81 -14.97 -10.28 -8.60
N VAL A 82 -15.40 -10.41 -7.35
CA VAL A 82 -14.84 -9.62 -6.23
C VAL A 82 -13.40 -10.00 -5.98
N ILE A 83 -13.09 -11.31 -6.01
CA ILE A 83 -11.73 -11.82 -5.82
C ILE A 83 -10.81 -11.33 -6.94
N SER A 84 -11.27 -11.39 -8.18
CA SER A 84 -10.52 -10.87 -9.34
C SER A 84 -10.25 -9.36 -9.22
N SER A 85 -11.24 -8.58 -8.79
CA SER A 85 -11.08 -7.14 -8.57
C SER A 85 -10.04 -6.83 -7.48
N ILE A 86 -10.05 -7.61 -6.39
CA ILE A 86 -9.07 -7.45 -5.31
C ILE A 86 -7.65 -7.78 -5.83
N GLN A 87 -7.49 -8.88 -6.59
CA GLN A 87 -6.20 -9.23 -7.20
C GLN A 87 -5.71 -8.14 -8.15
N GLY A 88 -6.60 -7.59 -9.00
CA GLY A 88 -6.29 -6.48 -9.88
C GLY A 88 -5.79 -5.24 -9.11
N TYR A 89 -6.41 -4.94 -7.97
CA TYR A 89 -5.95 -3.85 -7.11
C TYR A 89 -4.50 -4.04 -6.64
N LEU A 90 -4.13 -5.24 -6.20
CA LEU A 90 -2.77 -5.52 -5.74
C LEU A 90 -1.73 -5.32 -6.85
N VAL A 91 -2.04 -5.80 -8.06
CA VAL A 91 -1.15 -5.65 -9.22
C VAL A 91 -0.91 -4.17 -9.53
N ILE A 92 -1.97 -3.38 -9.59
CA ILE A 92 -1.87 -1.93 -9.86
C ILE A 92 -1.12 -1.22 -8.73
N TYR A 93 -1.43 -1.56 -7.47
CA TYR A 93 -0.73 -1.01 -6.30
C TYR A 93 0.78 -1.26 -6.37
N LEU A 94 1.19 -2.50 -6.65
CA LEU A 94 2.61 -2.86 -6.80
C LEU A 94 3.25 -2.16 -7.99
N MET A 95 2.52 -2.01 -9.10
CA MET A 95 3.01 -1.30 -10.28
C MET A 95 3.28 0.17 -9.97
N ILE A 96 2.35 0.87 -9.32
CA ILE A 96 2.54 2.26 -8.90
C ILE A 96 3.75 2.34 -7.96
N PHE A 97 3.82 1.47 -6.95
CA PHE A 97 4.92 1.45 -6.00
C PHE A 97 6.29 1.31 -6.68
N VAL A 98 6.42 0.35 -7.61
CA VAL A 98 7.67 0.11 -8.33
C VAL A 98 8.02 1.27 -9.25
N VAL A 99 7.05 1.82 -9.98
CA VAL A 99 7.28 2.96 -10.88
C VAL A 99 7.73 4.19 -10.09
N SER A 100 7.06 4.51 -8.99
CA SER A 100 7.43 5.64 -8.12
C SER A 100 8.83 5.45 -7.54
N LEU A 101 9.16 4.22 -7.09
CA LEU A 101 10.48 3.91 -6.57
C LEU A 101 11.56 4.07 -7.64
N LEU A 102 11.33 3.62 -8.87
CA LEU A 102 12.26 3.78 -10.00
C LEU A 102 12.49 5.25 -10.33
N ILE A 103 11.42 6.07 -10.34
CA ILE A 103 11.57 7.50 -10.59
C ILE A 103 12.41 8.17 -9.49
N LEU A 104 12.14 7.86 -8.21
CA LEU A 104 12.93 8.40 -7.10
C LEU A 104 14.39 7.94 -7.16
N SER A 105 14.65 6.74 -7.62
CA SER A 105 16.00 6.17 -7.75
C SER A 105 16.86 6.89 -8.82
N CYS A 106 16.23 7.61 -9.77
CA CYS A 106 16.97 8.45 -10.72
C CYS A 106 17.64 9.66 -10.04
N TYR A 107 17.25 10.00 -8.85
CA TYR A 107 17.82 11.08 -8.05
C TYR A 107 18.72 10.48 -6.98
N LYS A 108 19.79 11.19 -6.57
CA LYS A 108 20.77 10.73 -5.58
C LYS A 108 20.19 10.59 -4.17
N ILE A 109 19.21 9.68 -4.00
CA ILE A 109 18.55 9.39 -2.74
C ILE A 109 18.96 7.98 -2.31
N ASP A 110 19.22 7.80 -1.02
CA ASP A 110 19.50 6.49 -0.42
C ASP A 110 18.28 5.56 -0.59
N PHE A 111 18.54 4.27 -0.87
CA PHE A 111 17.50 3.27 -1.11
C PHE A 111 16.49 3.20 0.04
N THR A 112 16.94 3.21 1.30
CA THR A 112 16.06 3.15 2.49
C THR A 112 15.14 4.36 2.55
N SER A 113 15.66 5.55 2.23
CA SER A 113 14.89 6.79 2.18
C SER A 113 13.88 6.78 1.05
N ALA A 114 14.28 6.37 -0.17
CA ALA A 114 13.39 6.29 -1.32
C ALA A 114 12.27 5.27 -1.10
N PHE A 115 12.62 4.05 -0.66
CA PHE A 115 11.66 2.98 -0.40
C PHE A 115 10.65 3.39 0.68
N SER A 116 11.13 3.91 1.82
CA SER A 116 10.24 4.33 2.90
C SER A 116 9.41 5.56 2.53
N ALA A 117 9.92 6.49 1.71
CA ALA A 117 9.16 7.63 1.23
C ALA A 117 7.98 7.19 0.37
N VAL A 118 8.21 6.32 -0.62
CA VAL A 118 7.13 5.78 -1.45
C VAL A 118 6.13 4.99 -0.61
N ALA A 119 6.64 4.10 0.28
CA ALA A 119 5.79 3.30 1.15
C ALA A 119 4.87 4.17 2.03
N THR A 120 5.41 5.19 2.68
CA THR A 120 4.62 6.05 3.58
C THR A 120 3.69 7.00 2.83
N CYS A 121 4.07 7.49 1.66
CA CYS A 121 3.22 8.34 0.84
C CYS A 121 2.06 7.57 0.23
N LEU A 122 2.32 6.41 -0.38
CA LEU A 122 1.28 5.57 -0.98
C LEU A 122 0.29 5.02 0.06
N ASN A 123 0.74 4.78 1.30
CA ASN A 123 -0.11 4.34 2.40
C ASN A 123 -0.65 5.48 3.27
N ASN A 124 -0.33 6.74 2.95
CA ASN A 124 -0.78 7.94 3.66
C ASN A 124 -0.46 7.94 5.16
N VAL A 125 0.71 7.41 5.55
CA VAL A 125 1.19 7.40 6.94
C VAL A 125 1.96 8.66 7.28
N GLY A 126 2.84 9.13 6.38
CA GLY A 126 3.62 10.37 6.48
C GLY A 126 5.09 10.12 6.81
N PRO A 127 5.49 9.83 8.06
CA PRO A 127 6.91 9.67 8.40
C PRO A 127 7.46 8.34 7.89
N GLY A 128 8.64 8.40 7.23
CA GLY A 128 9.40 7.25 6.73
C GLY A 128 10.63 6.94 7.58
N LEU A 129 11.72 6.54 6.94
CA LEU A 129 13.01 6.24 7.55
C LEU A 129 14.09 7.18 7.00
N ASN A 130 15.19 7.33 7.71
CA ASN A 130 16.33 8.19 7.36
C ASN A 130 15.91 9.63 7.07
N VAL A 131 16.16 10.12 5.84
CA VAL A 131 15.92 11.52 5.42
C VAL A 131 14.47 11.92 5.59
N VAL A 132 13.54 11.02 5.32
CA VAL A 132 12.08 11.23 5.47
C VAL A 132 11.54 10.69 6.80
N GLY A 133 12.43 10.45 7.75
CA GLY A 133 12.10 9.95 9.08
C GLY A 133 11.36 10.97 9.96
N PRO A 134 11.07 10.61 11.21
CA PRO A 134 10.30 11.45 12.15
C PRO A 134 10.88 12.84 12.41
N VAL A 135 12.19 12.97 12.33
CA VAL A 135 12.94 14.23 12.54
C VAL A 135 13.30 14.89 11.21
N GLY A 136 13.19 14.15 10.10
CA GLY A 136 13.47 14.62 8.76
C GLY A 136 12.29 15.31 8.11
N ASN A 137 12.49 15.74 6.86
CA ASN A 137 11.42 16.32 6.06
C ASN A 137 11.64 16.01 4.57
N PHE A 138 10.60 16.21 3.78
CA PHE A 138 10.62 15.98 2.32
C PHE A 138 11.23 17.16 1.54
N SER A 139 11.68 18.23 2.19
CA SER A 139 12.18 19.43 1.52
C SER A 139 13.48 19.17 0.75
N SER A 140 14.31 18.22 1.21
CA SER A 140 15.56 17.82 0.57
C SER A 140 15.39 17.01 -0.72
N LEU A 141 14.17 16.53 -1.01
CA LEU A 141 13.86 15.80 -2.23
C LEU A 141 13.74 16.73 -3.43
N SER A 142 14.01 16.21 -4.63
CA SER A 142 13.81 16.96 -5.87
C SER A 142 12.33 17.28 -6.09
N ASP A 143 12.03 18.33 -6.84
CA ASP A 143 10.64 18.74 -7.09
C ASP A 143 9.86 17.67 -7.88
N VAL A 144 10.53 16.96 -8.78
CA VAL A 144 9.91 15.82 -9.48
C VAL A 144 9.55 14.70 -8.50
N SER A 145 10.45 14.37 -7.56
CA SER A 145 10.17 13.37 -6.51
C SER A 145 8.96 13.79 -5.66
N LYS A 146 8.85 15.06 -5.30
CA LYS A 146 7.70 15.60 -4.55
C LYS A 146 6.39 15.47 -5.33
N LEU A 147 6.40 15.75 -6.64
CA LEU A 147 5.23 15.57 -7.50
C LEU A 147 4.78 14.11 -7.57
N VAL A 148 5.72 13.17 -7.75
CA VAL A 148 5.42 11.73 -7.77
C VAL A 148 4.85 11.28 -6.44
N LEU A 149 5.47 11.66 -5.32
CA LEU A 149 4.97 11.31 -3.99
C LEU A 149 3.60 11.94 -3.69
N SER A 150 3.31 13.14 -4.20
CA SER A 150 1.98 13.75 -4.09
C SER A 150 0.93 12.97 -4.87
N PHE A 151 1.30 12.45 -6.06
CA PHE A 151 0.44 11.55 -6.82
C PHE A 151 0.19 10.24 -6.05
N ASP A 152 1.23 9.65 -5.47
CA ASP A 152 1.12 8.43 -4.64
C ASP A 152 0.18 8.64 -3.45
N MET A 153 0.25 9.79 -2.77
CA MET A 153 -0.67 10.15 -1.69
C MET A 153 -2.12 10.21 -2.15
N LEU A 154 -2.37 10.81 -3.32
CA LEU A 154 -3.72 10.85 -3.90
C LEU A 154 -4.22 9.46 -4.28
N ALA A 155 -3.36 8.65 -4.93
CA ALA A 155 -3.69 7.28 -5.31
C ALA A 155 -4.03 6.40 -4.10
N GLY A 156 -3.25 6.53 -3.02
CA GLY A 156 -3.47 5.78 -1.79
C GLY A 156 -4.72 6.21 -1.01
N ARG A 157 -5.11 7.49 -1.11
CA ARG A 157 -6.25 8.04 -0.36
C ARG A 157 -7.59 7.83 -1.05
N LEU A 158 -7.65 8.09 -2.37
CA LEU A 158 -8.88 8.03 -3.15
C LEU A 158 -9.27 6.60 -3.56
N GLU A 159 -8.51 5.61 -3.15
CA GLU A 159 -8.47 4.27 -3.72
C GLU A 159 -8.10 4.30 -5.22
N ILE A 160 -7.24 3.40 -5.64
CA ILE A 160 -6.60 3.44 -6.96
C ILE A 160 -7.62 3.39 -8.11
N PHE A 161 -8.71 2.60 -7.98
CA PHE A 161 -9.70 2.45 -9.03
C PHE A 161 -10.49 3.73 -9.36
N PRO A 162 -11.11 4.45 -8.40
CA PRO A 162 -11.76 5.71 -8.66
C PRO A 162 -10.82 6.76 -9.28
N MET A 163 -9.57 6.80 -8.83
CA MET A 163 -8.58 7.71 -9.38
C MET A 163 -8.25 7.39 -10.84
N LEU A 164 -8.04 6.12 -11.19
CA LEU A 164 -7.78 5.71 -12.58
C LEU A 164 -8.98 5.97 -13.49
N LEU A 165 -10.20 5.84 -12.98
CA LEU A 165 -11.42 6.16 -13.74
C LEU A 165 -11.51 7.64 -14.11
N LEU A 166 -10.99 8.56 -13.29
CA LEU A 166 -10.92 9.98 -13.63
C LEU A 166 -10.06 10.25 -14.88
N PHE A 167 -9.03 9.46 -15.12
CA PHE A 167 -8.15 9.56 -16.28
C PHE A 167 -8.64 8.75 -17.50
N ALA A 168 -9.71 7.96 -17.36
CA ALA A 168 -10.24 7.14 -18.45
C ALA A 168 -11.10 8.00 -19.40
N PRO A 169 -10.71 8.20 -20.68
CA PRO A 169 -11.43 9.05 -21.63
C PRO A 169 -12.87 8.58 -21.90
N SER A 170 -13.14 7.30 -21.68
CA SER A 170 -14.47 6.70 -21.91
C SER A 170 -15.54 7.21 -20.94
N GLN A 171 -15.16 7.73 -19.77
CA GLN A 171 -16.10 8.28 -18.81
C GLN A 171 -16.56 9.71 -19.16
N TRP A 172 -15.75 10.44 -19.94
CA TRP A 172 -16.01 11.83 -20.35
C TRP A 172 -16.74 11.94 -21.68
N ARG A 173 -16.88 10.82 -22.40
CA ARG A 173 -17.66 10.73 -23.65
C ARG A 173 -19.05 10.16 -23.36
N LYS A 174 -19.94 10.98 -22.87
CA LYS A 174 -21.39 10.78 -22.98
C LYS A 174 -21.96 11.83 -23.90
#